data_7f1b40120e37f931929e5cdeef855924
#
_entry.id   7f1b40120e37f931929e5cdeef855924
#
_cell.length_a   1.000
_cell.length_b   1.000
_cell.length_c   1.000
_cell.angle_alpha   90.00
_cell.angle_beta   90.00
_cell.angle_gamma   90.00
#
_symmetry.space_group_name_H-M   'P 1'
#
loop_
_entity.id
_entity.type
_entity.pdbx_description
1 polymer ?
#
loop_
_entity_poly.entity_id
_entity_poly.type
_entity_poly.pdbx_seq_one_letter_code
_entity_poly.pdbx_strand_id
1 'polypeptide(L)' 'MMYSLDGQKVDAHPESWVAPTASVMGNVKLEKNASVWWGAVIRGDNDLITVGEGANIQDGSVLHTDPGYPMEIGKNVTIG' A
#
# COMPACT_ATOMS: atom_id res chain seq x y z
N MET A 1 6.45 1.82 -8.03
CA MET A 1 7.32 2.84 -7.40
C MET A 1 6.59 3.52 -6.25
N MET A 2 7.34 4.10 -5.33
CA MET A 2 6.77 4.78 -4.16
C MET A 2 6.95 6.29 -4.29
N TYR A 3 5.90 7.03 -3.95
CA TYR A 3 5.87 8.49 -4.09
C TYR A 3 5.46 9.15 -2.79
N SER A 4 6.05 10.31 -2.48
CA SER A 4 5.61 11.16 -1.38
C SER A 4 4.47 12.07 -1.84
N LEU A 5 3.49 12.30 -0.97
CA LEU A 5 2.41 13.25 -1.21
C LEU A 5 2.29 14.19 -0.01
N ASP A 6 2.32 15.49 -0.26
CA ASP A 6 2.20 16.52 0.80
C ASP A 6 3.13 16.26 1.99
N GLY A 7 4.37 15.87 1.71
CA GLY A 7 5.35 15.58 2.74
C GLY A 7 5.21 14.21 3.40
N GLN A 8 4.18 13.45 3.07
CA GLN A 8 3.99 12.11 3.60
C GLN A 8 4.65 11.07 2.71
N LYS A 9 5.47 10.22 3.31
CA LYS A 9 6.20 9.17 2.62
C LYS A 9 5.59 7.81 2.93
N VAL A 10 5.72 6.90 1.97
CA VAL A 10 5.39 5.51 2.21
C VAL A 10 6.36 4.93 3.26
N ASP A 11 5.80 4.33 4.30
CA ASP A 11 6.57 3.62 5.31
C ASP A 11 6.62 2.13 4.93
N ALA A 12 7.64 1.74 4.20
CA ALA A 12 7.78 0.38 3.70
C ALA A 12 8.80 -0.40 4.54
N HIS A 13 8.36 -1.53 5.10
CA HIS A 13 9.28 -2.43 5.78
C HIS A 13 10.36 -2.91 4.80
N PRO A 14 11.63 -3.07 5.24
CA PRO A 14 12.69 -3.54 4.35
C PRO A 14 12.40 -4.86 3.65
N GLU A 15 11.57 -5.72 4.25
CA GLU A 15 11.19 -7.00 3.68
C GLU A 15 9.84 -6.97 2.96
N SER A 16 9.29 -5.78 2.70
CA SER A 16 8.14 -5.63 1.80
C SER A 16 8.63 -5.55 0.35
N TRP A 17 7.71 -5.77 -0.58
CA TRP A 17 8.05 -5.73 -1.99
C TRP A 17 7.00 -4.97 -2.79
N VAL A 18 7.47 -4.10 -3.66
CA VAL A 18 6.60 -3.32 -4.57
C VAL A 18 7.10 -3.53 -5.99
N ALA A 19 6.23 -4.04 -6.85
CA ALA A 19 6.57 -4.26 -8.25
C ALA A 19 6.94 -2.93 -8.93
N PRO A 20 7.86 -2.94 -9.90
CA PRO A 20 8.28 -1.72 -10.60
C PRO A 20 7.14 -0.93 -11.24
N THR A 21 6.08 -1.59 -11.69
CA THR A 21 4.93 -0.94 -12.31
C THR A 21 3.81 -0.60 -11.33
N ALA A 22 3.93 -1.02 -10.08
CA ALA A 22 2.98 -0.62 -9.05
C ALA A 22 3.27 0.82 -8.61
N SER A 23 2.22 1.52 -8.18
CA SER A 23 2.32 2.89 -7.68
C SER A 23 1.78 2.96 -6.26
N VAL A 24 2.66 3.26 -5.31
CA VAL A 24 2.29 3.41 -3.89
C VAL A 24 2.64 4.82 -3.47
N MET A 25 1.68 5.55 -2.95
CA MET A 25 1.89 6.97 -2.71
C MET A 25 1.24 7.45 -1.43
N GLY A 26 1.94 8.37 -0.75
CA GLY A 26 1.42 9.09 0.39
C GLY A 26 1.43 8.30 1.68
N ASN A 27 0.37 8.43 2.46
CA ASN A 27 0.26 7.85 3.80
C ASN A 27 -0.09 6.37 3.74
N VAL A 28 0.91 5.55 3.41
CA VAL A 28 0.78 4.10 3.27
C VAL A 28 1.86 3.43 4.12
N LYS A 29 1.47 2.39 4.85
CA LYS A 29 2.39 1.55 5.60
C LYS A 29 2.36 0.14 5.04
N LEU A 30 3.53 -0.36 4.62
CA LEU A 30 3.70 -1.74 4.18
C LEU A 30 4.47 -2.49 5.25
N GLU A 31 3.85 -3.52 5.81
CA GLU A 31 4.48 -4.28 6.88
C GLU A 31 5.36 -5.41 6.33
N LYS A 32 6.00 -6.16 7.23
CA LYS A 32 6.93 -7.22 6.86
C LYS A 32 6.29 -8.21 5.91
N ASN A 33 6.98 -8.55 4.82
CA ASN A 33 6.52 -9.48 3.80
C ASN A 33 5.23 -9.08 3.08
N ALA A 34 4.78 -7.83 3.23
CA ALA A 34 3.71 -7.30 2.40
C ALA A 34 4.22 -7.16 0.96
N SER A 35 3.35 -7.38 0.00
CA SER A 35 3.71 -7.28 -1.42
C SER A 35 2.63 -6.57 -2.23
N VAL A 36 3.09 -5.73 -3.15
CA VAL A 36 2.23 -4.97 -4.07
C VAL A 36 2.66 -5.31 -5.49
N TRP A 37 1.75 -5.88 -6.24
CA TRP A 37 2.06 -6.54 -7.51
C TRP A 37 1.86 -5.61 -8.72
N TRP A 38 2.11 -6.14 -9.90
CA TRP A 38 2.22 -5.37 -11.14
C TRP A 38 0.98 -4.52 -11.43
N GLY A 39 1.19 -3.23 -11.66
CA GLY A 39 0.11 -2.31 -12.02
C GLY A 39 -0.86 -1.95 -10.89
N ALA A 40 -0.67 -2.48 -9.69
CA ALA A 40 -1.52 -2.10 -8.55
C ALA A 40 -1.25 -0.66 -8.14
N VAL A 41 -2.28 0.00 -7.62
CA VAL A 41 -2.20 1.40 -7.16
C VAL A 41 -2.71 1.48 -5.74
N ILE A 42 -1.88 2.02 -4.84
CA ILE A 42 -2.28 2.31 -3.46
C ILE A 42 -2.13 3.81 -3.26
N ARG A 43 -3.25 4.49 -3.06
CA ARG A 43 -3.29 5.94 -2.99
C ARG A 43 -3.69 6.40 -1.59
N GLY A 44 -2.70 6.70 -0.76
CA GLY A 44 -2.89 7.18 0.61
C GLY A 44 -2.92 8.71 0.67
N ASP A 45 -3.73 9.34 -0.16
CA ASP A 45 -3.82 10.79 -0.24
C ASP A 45 -4.83 11.40 0.74
N ASN A 46 -5.68 10.61 1.34
CA ASN A 46 -6.68 11.06 2.32
C ASN A 46 -6.37 10.57 3.73
N ASP A 47 -6.28 9.26 3.92
CA ASP A 47 -6.01 8.69 5.23
C ASP A 47 -5.05 7.52 5.11
N LEU A 48 -4.61 6.98 6.25
CA LEU A 48 -3.63 5.90 6.30
C LEU A 48 -4.20 4.62 5.70
N ILE A 49 -3.41 3.99 4.82
CA ILE A 49 -3.65 2.64 4.33
C ILE A 49 -2.53 1.75 4.85
N THR A 50 -2.87 0.75 5.64
CA THR A 50 -1.90 -0.22 6.16
C THR A 50 -2.08 -1.56 5.44
N VAL A 51 -1.01 -2.06 4.86
CA VAL A 51 -0.96 -3.41 4.28
C VAL A 51 -0.25 -4.30 5.29
N GLY A 52 -1.00 -5.21 5.91
CA GLY A 52 -0.51 -6.02 7.01
C GLY A 52 0.56 -7.03 6.63
N GLU A 53 1.17 -7.62 7.64
CA GLU A 53 2.25 -8.59 7.46
C GLU A 53 1.78 -9.76 6.58
N GLY A 54 2.56 -10.06 5.55
CA GLY A 54 2.28 -11.17 4.64
C GLY A 54 1.10 -10.95 3.70
N ALA A 55 0.43 -9.79 3.78
CA ALA A 55 -0.67 -9.49 2.87
C ALA A 55 -0.14 -9.17 1.46
N ASN A 56 -0.97 -9.42 0.46
CA ASN A 56 -0.58 -9.10 -0.91
C ASN A 56 -1.70 -8.42 -1.67
N ILE A 57 -1.31 -7.37 -2.39
CA ILE A 57 -2.19 -6.58 -3.25
C ILE A 57 -1.87 -6.99 -4.68
N GLN A 58 -2.80 -7.70 -5.28
CA GLN A 58 -2.59 -8.37 -6.57
C GLN A 58 -2.60 -7.38 -7.74
N ASP A 59 -2.20 -7.87 -8.90
CA ASP A 59 -2.05 -7.11 -10.13
C ASP A 59 -3.28 -6.26 -10.43
N GLY A 60 -3.07 -4.98 -10.73
CA GLY A 60 -4.12 -4.07 -11.17
C GLY A 60 -5.11 -3.61 -10.11
N SER A 61 -4.97 -4.04 -8.85
CA SER A 61 -5.86 -3.59 -7.76
C SER A 61 -5.64 -2.12 -7.47
N VAL A 62 -6.70 -1.43 -7.06
CA VAL A 62 -6.64 -0.03 -6.69
C VAL A 62 -7.20 0.15 -5.29
N LEU A 63 -6.38 0.69 -4.38
CA LEU A 63 -6.77 0.98 -3.01
C LEU A 63 -6.78 2.48 -2.77
N HIS A 64 -7.84 2.96 -2.16
CA HIS A 64 -8.03 4.38 -1.89
C HIS A 64 -8.99 4.53 -0.72
N THR A 65 -8.83 5.58 0.09
CA THR A 65 -9.73 5.88 1.20
C THR A 65 -10.22 7.31 1.15
N ASP A 66 -11.31 7.58 1.88
CA ASP A 66 -11.80 8.93 2.12
C ASP A 66 -11.23 9.48 3.43
N PRO A 67 -11.20 10.82 3.61
CA PRO A 67 -10.76 11.42 4.88
C PRO A 67 -11.55 10.87 6.06
N GLY A 68 -10.86 10.51 7.14
CA GLY A 68 -11.46 9.93 8.33
C GLY A 68 -11.75 8.44 8.27
N TYR A 69 -11.40 7.77 7.16
CA TYR A 69 -11.64 6.34 6.98
C TYR A 69 -10.35 5.60 6.64
N PRO A 70 -9.47 5.38 7.63
CA PRO A 70 -8.26 4.61 7.38
C PRO A 70 -8.61 3.19 6.95
N MET A 71 -7.79 2.63 6.08
CA MET A 71 -7.95 1.26 5.59
C MET A 71 -6.88 0.38 6.21
N GLU A 72 -7.27 -0.78 6.71
CA GLU A 72 -6.33 -1.76 7.21
C GLU A 72 -6.56 -3.10 6.53
N ILE A 73 -5.56 -3.55 5.79
CA ILE A 73 -5.53 -4.88 5.20
C ILE A 73 -4.87 -5.80 6.22
N GLY A 74 -5.60 -6.79 6.69
CA GLY A 74 -5.13 -7.68 7.74
C GLY A 74 -3.98 -8.58 7.31
N LYS A 75 -3.40 -9.27 8.29
CA LYS A 75 -2.30 -10.20 8.10
C LYS A 75 -2.68 -11.30 7.11
N ASN A 76 -1.81 -11.57 6.15
CA ASN A 76 -1.96 -12.63 5.15
C ASN A 76 -3.20 -12.52 4.25
N VAL A 77 -3.83 -11.35 4.19
CA VAL A 77 -4.98 -11.11 3.30
C VAL A 77 -4.51 -10.93 1.87
N THR A 78 -5.26 -11.48 0.93
CA THR A 78 -5.04 -11.27 -0.51
C THR A 78 -6.16 -10.39 -1.05
N ILE A 79 -5.76 -9.27 -1.68
CA ILE A 79 -6.68 -8.40 -2.43
C ILE A 79 -6.44 -8.65 -3.91
N GLY A 80 -7.45 -9.14 -4.57
CA GLY A 80 -7.34 -9.48 -5.99
C GLY A 80 -8.48 -8.96 -6.85
#